data_1528801a6aa5acde7ace9e7442c22f6e
#
_entry.id   1528801a6aa5acde7ace9e7442c22f6e
#
_cell.length_a   1.000
_cell.length_b   1.000
_cell.length_c   1.000
_cell.angle_alpha   90.00
_cell.angle_beta   90.00
_cell.angle_gamma   90.00
#
_symmetry.space_group_name_H-M   'P 1'
#
loop_
_entity.id
_entity.type
_entity.pdbx_description
1 polymer ?
#
loop_
_entity_poly.entity_id
_entity_poly.type
_entity_poly.pdbx_seq_one_letter_code
_entity_poly.pdbx_strand_id
1 'polypeptide(L)'
;MKVTFVGHATVLLEGSRNVLIDPFFNGNPVAAMKMEDLPEIDYIIVTHGHGDHIGDTIELAKKFGSIVISNFEIGLYLQKKGLDKVHTMHIGGRYDFGDIKVKLTPAVHGSAIVEDGEVIYGGNPAGVIVEMDHRKVYHAGDTGLTKDMELLSNEYIDLALVPIGGNYTMDIDDAFIATKMISPKMVVPIHYNTWPLIQADPQEFCSKVSEIDIKCRVLKPGESVEI
;
A
#
# COMPACT_ATOMS: atom_id res chain seq x y z
N MET A 1 -8.31 12.75 -8.07
CA MET A 1 -8.11 11.84 -6.89
C MET A 1 -7.03 12.45 -6.02
N LYS A 2 -7.31 12.62 -4.72
CA LYS A 2 -6.31 13.08 -3.74
C LYS A 2 -5.69 11.85 -3.08
N VAL A 3 -4.37 11.83 -2.96
CA VAL A 3 -3.59 10.74 -2.33
C VAL A 3 -2.86 11.33 -1.14
N THR A 4 -3.20 10.88 0.06
CA THR A 4 -2.61 11.36 1.33
C THR A 4 -1.69 10.27 1.89
N PHE A 5 -0.42 10.61 2.12
CA PHE A 5 0.53 9.76 2.83
C PHE A 5 0.35 9.94 4.33
N VAL A 6 -0.21 8.94 5.01
CA VAL A 6 -0.46 9.02 6.46
C VAL A 6 0.81 8.79 7.28
N GLY A 7 1.68 7.92 6.76
CA GLY A 7 2.96 7.56 7.38
C GLY A 7 3.26 6.07 7.23
N HIS A 8 4.52 5.70 7.17
CA HIS A 8 5.02 4.34 6.93
C HIS A 8 4.60 3.81 5.55
N ALA A 9 3.58 2.98 5.48
CA ALA A 9 2.95 2.47 4.26
C ALA A 9 1.46 2.81 4.17
N THR A 10 0.91 3.46 5.20
CA THR A 10 -0.52 3.82 5.24
C THR A 10 -0.83 4.96 4.29
N VAL A 11 -1.76 4.73 3.37
CA VAL A 11 -2.16 5.70 2.34
C VAL A 11 -3.68 5.79 2.26
N LEU A 12 -4.19 7.02 2.25
CA LEU A 12 -5.61 7.32 2.02
C LEU A 12 -5.80 7.89 0.61
N LEU A 13 -6.66 7.24 -0.18
CA LEU A 13 -7.13 7.73 -1.48
C LEU A 13 -8.52 8.32 -1.32
N GLU A 14 -8.69 9.58 -1.71
CA GLU A 14 -9.96 10.30 -1.64
C GLU A 14 -10.40 10.72 -3.05
N GLY A 15 -11.62 10.33 -3.41
CA GLY A 15 -12.24 10.60 -4.72
C GLY A 15 -13.73 10.34 -4.66
N SER A 16 -14.29 9.65 -5.66
CA SER A 16 -15.68 9.18 -5.62
C SER A 16 -15.94 8.20 -4.45
N ARG A 17 -14.88 7.59 -3.95
CA ARG A 17 -14.83 6.75 -2.73
C ARG A 17 -13.58 7.06 -1.92
N ASN A 18 -13.62 6.69 -0.64
CA ASN A 18 -12.46 6.74 0.23
C ASN A 18 -11.89 5.33 0.40
N VAL A 19 -10.64 5.14 -0.02
CA VAL A 19 -9.92 3.86 0.06
C VAL A 19 -8.72 4.02 0.97
N LEU A 20 -8.63 3.21 2.01
CA LEU A 20 -7.50 3.20 2.95
C LEU A 20 -6.66 1.94 2.70
N ILE A 21 -5.37 2.11 2.47
CA ILE A 21 -4.44 1.02 2.21
C ILE A 21 -3.51 0.86 3.40
N ASP A 22 -3.36 -0.37 3.89
CA ASP A 22 -2.47 -0.77 4.99
C ASP A 22 -2.62 0.12 6.23
N PRO A 23 -3.76 0.05 6.94
CA PRO A 23 -4.11 0.97 8.03
C PRO A 23 -3.32 0.69 9.31
N PHE A 24 -2.14 1.28 9.42
CA PHE A 24 -1.28 1.21 10.60
C PHE A 24 -1.25 2.56 11.31
N PHE A 25 -2.04 2.72 12.37
CA PHE A 25 -2.12 3.92 13.21
C PHE A 25 -1.62 3.65 14.62
N ASN A 26 -2.19 2.65 15.31
CA ASN A 26 -1.75 2.25 16.64
C ASN A 26 -0.34 1.65 16.58
N GLY A 27 0.60 2.27 17.30
CA GLY A 27 2.01 1.86 17.29
C GLY A 27 2.85 2.44 16.14
N ASN A 28 2.26 3.22 15.24
CA ASN A 28 2.99 3.93 14.19
C ASN A 28 3.55 5.26 14.72
N PRO A 29 4.87 5.37 14.91
CA PRO A 29 5.46 6.58 15.50
C PRO A 29 5.47 7.79 14.55
N VAL A 30 5.18 7.58 13.27
CA VAL A 30 5.20 8.62 12.24
C VAL A 30 3.81 8.93 11.66
N ALA A 31 2.74 8.30 12.16
CA ALA A 31 1.39 8.61 11.71
C ALA A 31 1.02 10.06 11.99
N ALA A 32 0.68 10.83 10.96
CA ALA A 32 0.38 12.26 11.07
C ALA A 32 -1.10 12.57 11.35
N MET A 33 -1.96 11.55 11.34
CA MET A 33 -3.38 11.67 11.68
C MET A 33 -3.80 10.53 12.60
N LYS A 34 -4.89 10.73 13.32
CA LYS A 34 -5.48 9.70 14.17
C LYS A 34 -6.65 9.03 13.47
N MET A 35 -7.02 7.83 13.93
CA MET A 35 -8.18 7.11 13.39
C MET A 35 -9.50 7.87 13.55
N GLU A 36 -9.59 8.77 14.55
CA GLU A 36 -10.75 9.62 14.78
C GLU A 36 -10.91 10.69 13.71
N ASP A 37 -9.81 11.14 13.11
CA ASP A 37 -9.77 12.21 12.10
C ASP A 37 -10.02 11.69 10.67
N LEU A 38 -10.11 10.35 10.49
CA LEU A 38 -10.39 9.74 9.19
C LEU A 38 -11.80 10.10 8.72
N PRO A 39 -11.97 10.39 7.40
CA PRO A 39 -13.29 10.42 6.79
C PRO A 39 -13.96 9.05 6.85
N GLU A 40 -15.22 8.95 6.45
CA GLU A 40 -15.87 7.65 6.25
C GLU A 40 -15.07 6.84 5.20
N ILE A 41 -14.69 5.59 5.54
CA ILE A 41 -13.88 4.73 4.67
C ILE A 41 -14.77 3.67 4.02
N ASP A 42 -14.89 3.72 2.69
CA ASP A 42 -15.67 2.76 1.92
C ASP A 42 -14.94 1.41 1.78
N TYR A 43 -13.64 1.46 1.51
CA TYR A 43 -12.80 0.28 1.27
C TYR A 43 -11.52 0.34 2.08
N ILE A 44 -11.14 -0.79 2.65
CA ILE A 44 -9.82 -1.00 3.26
C ILE A 44 -9.11 -2.08 2.46
N ILE A 45 -7.88 -1.83 2.05
CA ILE A 45 -7.05 -2.80 1.32
C ILE A 45 -5.87 -3.18 2.18
N VAL A 46 -5.62 -4.49 2.33
CA VAL A 46 -4.49 -5.04 3.07
C VAL A 46 -3.58 -5.77 2.10
N THR A 47 -2.33 -5.29 1.96
CA THR A 47 -1.35 -5.86 1.05
C THR A 47 -0.79 -7.18 1.54
N HIS A 48 -0.52 -7.29 2.85
CA HIS A 48 0.01 -8.50 3.49
C HIS A 48 -0.22 -8.51 5.02
N GLY A 49 0.12 -9.63 5.67
CA GLY A 49 -0.29 -9.92 7.05
C GLY A 49 0.58 -9.33 8.16
N HIS A 50 1.68 -8.62 7.89
CA HIS A 50 2.50 -8.01 8.94
C HIS A 50 1.73 -6.95 9.73
N GLY A 51 2.05 -6.80 11.01
CA GLY A 51 1.31 -5.95 11.94
C GLY A 51 1.28 -4.48 11.55
N ASP A 52 2.31 -3.99 10.90
CA ASP A 52 2.46 -2.63 10.37
C ASP A 52 1.72 -2.39 9.03
N HIS A 53 0.96 -3.39 8.54
CA HIS A 53 0.10 -3.31 7.35
C HIS A 53 -1.33 -3.74 7.64
N ILE A 54 -1.55 -4.97 8.17
CA ILE A 54 -2.90 -5.39 8.60
C ILE A 54 -3.44 -4.51 9.73
N GLY A 55 -2.56 -4.04 10.62
CA GLY A 55 -2.76 -3.02 11.63
C GLY A 55 -4.17 -2.94 12.22
N ASP A 56 -4.78 -1.77 12.09
CA ASP A 56 -6.08 -1.43 12.67
C ASP A 56 -7.26 -1.80 11.76
N THR A 57 -7.06 -2.67 10.77
CA THR A 57 -8.08 -3.08 9.76
C THR A 57 -9.38 -3.51 10.41
N ILE A 58 -9.34 -4.35 11.45
CA ILE A 58 -10.55 -4.91 12.06
C ILE A 58 -11.38 -3.82 12.76
N GLU A 59 -10.71 -2.94 13.49
CA GLU A 59 -11.36 -1.84 14.20
C GLU A 59 -12.00 -0.85 13.23
N LEU A 60 -11.25 -0.42 12.22
CA LEU A 60 -11.72 0.55 11.24
C LEU A 60 -12.82 -0.03 10.35
N ALA A 61 -12.72 -1.29 9.92
CA ALA A 61 -13.76 -1.95 9.14
C ALA A 61 -15.08 -2.05 9.93
N LYS A 62 -15.04 -2.32 11.22
CA LYS A 62 -16.24 -2.32 12.09
C LYS A 62 -16.78 -0.90 12.30
N LYS A 63 -15.90 0.09 12.49
CA LYS A 63 -16.28 1.49 12.72
C LYS A 63 -17.03 2.07 11.51
N PHE A 64 -16.53 1.86 10.31
CA PHE A 64 -17.07 2.47 9.08
C PHE A 64 -17.98 1.52 8.28
N GLY A 65 -17.99 0.23 8.59
CA GLY A 65 -18.69 -0.76 7.79
C GLY A 65 -18.06 -0.96 6.41
N SER A 66 -16.76 -0.75 6.31
CA SER A 66 -15.99 -0.83 5.07
C SER A 66 -15.97 -2.24 4.49
N ILE A 67 -15.84 -2.35 3.16
CA ILE A 67 -15.46 -3.61 2.51
C ILE A 67 -13.95 -3.78 2.63
N VAL A 68 -13.48 -4.88 3.23
CA VAL A 68 -12.04 -5.19 3.28
C VAL A 68 -11.65 -6.06 2.10
N ILE A 69 -10.60 -5.66 1.39
CA ILE A 69 -10.05 -6.35 0.22
C ILE A 69 -8.64 -6.84 0.56
N SER A 70 -8.37 -8.13 0.36
CA SER A 70 -7.04 -8.70 0.62
C SER A 70 -6.84 -10.00 -0.17
N ASN A 71 -5.67 -10.65 0.02
CA ASN A 71 -5.49 -12.02 -0.43
C ASN A 71 -6.46 -12.98 0.30
N PHE A 72 -6.58 -14.20 -0.19
CA PHE A 72 -7.56 -15.18 0.30
C PHE A 72 -7.34 -15.53 1.78
N GLU A 73 -6.10 -15.77 2.20
CA GLU A 73 -5.74 -16.22 3.54
C GLU A 73 -5.98 -15.15 4.61
N ILE A 74 -5.59 -13.91 4.33
CA ILE A 74 -5.90 -12.76 5.19
C ILE A 74 -7.41 -12.58 5.29
N GLY A 75 -8.12 -12.70 4.16
CA GLY A 75 -9.58 -12.59 4.16
C GLY A 75 -10.26 -13.62 5.05
N LEU A 76 -9.83 -14.89 5.02
CA LEU A 76 -10.32 -15.92 5.92
C LEU A 76 -10.02 -15.60 7.40
N TYR A 77 -8.80 -15.10 7.67
CA TYR A 77 -8.43 -14.67 9.02
C TYR A 77 -9.36 -13.54 9.51
N LEU A 78 -9.59 -12.52 8.69
CA LEU A 78 -10.46 -11.40 9.04
C LEU A 78 -11.92 -11.82 9.24
N GLN A 79 -12.44 -12.73 8.42
CA GLN A 79 -13.77 -13.33 8.61
C GLN A 79 -13.87 -14.09 9.93
N LYS A 80 -12.83 -14.88 10.29
CA LYS A 80 -12.75 -15.55 11.60
C LYS A 80 -12.73 -14.56 12.77
N LYS A 81 -12.23 -13.33 12.55
CA LYS A 81 -12.26 -12.21 13.53
C LYS A 81 -13.59 -11.44 13.55
N GLY A 82 -14.58 -11.90 12.80
CA GLY A 82 -15.95 -11.38 12.79
C GLY A 82 -16.17 -10.20 11.85
N LEU A 83 -15.42 -10.11 10.75
CA LEU A 83 -15.73 -9.19 9.65
C LEU A 83 -16.59 -9.91 8.61
N ASP A 84 -17.78 -9.37 8.33
CA ASP A 84 -18.72 -9.93 7.34
C ASP A 84 -18.45 -9.41 5.93
N LYS A 85 -17.97 -8.16 5.81
CA LYS A 85 -17.72 -7.52 4.52
C LYS A 85 -16.26 -7.69 4.09
N VAL A 86 -15.89 -8.90 3.67
CA VAL A 86 -14.53 -9.21 3.19
C VAL A 86 -14.60 -9.76 1.78
N HIS A 87 -13.86 -9.14 0.86
CA HIS A 87 -13.68 -9.59 -0.52
C HIS A 87 -12.28 -10.15 -0.70
N THR A 88 -12.20 -11.46 -0.91
CA THR A 88 -10.91 -12.15 -1.10
C THR A 88 -10.52 -12.17 -2.56
N MET A 89 -9.23 -11.97 -2.83
CA MET A 89 -8.63 -12.01 -4.16
C MET A 89 -7.39 -12.92 -4.16
N HIS A 90 -6.85 -13.18 -5.33
CA HIS A 90 -5.52 -13.79 -5.50
C HIS A 90 -4.61 -12.91 -6.35
N ILE A 91 -3.30 -13.12 -6.20
CA ILE A 91 -2.26 -12.42 -6.97
C ILE A 91 -2.53 -12.58 -8.47
N GLY A 92 -2.49 -11.46 -9.18
CA GLY A 92 -2.82 -11.38 -10.62
C GLY A 92 -4.31 -11.17 -10.89
N GLY A 93 -5.19 -11.42 -9.90
CA GLY A 93 -6.63 -11.19 -10.03
C GLY A 93 -6.99 -9.71 -10.10
N ARG A 94 -8.06 -9.40 -10.83
CA ARG A 94 -8.68 -8.08 -10.92
C ARG A 94 -10.17 -8.21 -10.65
N TYR A 95 -10.73 -7.26 -9.92
CA TYR A 95 -12.17 -7.19 -9.67
C TYR A 95 -12.69 -5.77 -9.84
N ASP A 96 -13.88 -5.63 -10.41
CA ASP A 96 -14.60 -4.38 -10.63
C ASP A 96 -15.74 -4.28 -9.61
N PHE A 97 -15.65 -3.35 -8.66
CA PHE A 97 -16.66 -3.08 -7.65
C PHE A 97 -17.74 -2.10 -8.14
N GLY A 98 -17.61 -1.59 -9.37
CA GLY A 98 -18.49 -0.60 -9.98
C GLY A 98 -17.95 0.83 -9.83
N ASP A 99 -17.57 1.23 -8.65
CA ASP A 99 -17.00 2.55 -8.33
C ASP A 99 -15.46 2.56 -8.24
N ILE A 100 -14.86 1.42 -7.88
CA ILE A 100 -13.41 1.20 -7.96
C ILE A 100 -13.10 -0.12 -8.65
N LYS A 101 -11.89 -0.22 -9.24
CA LYS A 101 -11.33 -1.51 -9.69
C LYS A 101 -10.04 -1.77 -8.96
N VAL A 102 -9.87 -3.01 -8.51
CA VAL A 102 -8.69 -3.44 -7.76
C VAL A 102 -8.02 -4.60 -8.46
N LYS A 103 -6.68 -4.55 -8.59
CA LYS A 103 -5.86 -5.66 -9.06
C LYS A 103 -4.76 -5.95 -8.05
N LEU A 104 -4.62 -7.20 -7.61
CA LEU A 104 -3.46 -7.64 -6.83
C LEU A 104 -2.32 -8.02 -7.76
N THR A 105 -1.11 -7.60 -7.42
CA THR A 105 0.13 -7.84 -8.17
C THR A 105 1.12 -8.64 -7.34
N PRO A 106 2.07 -9.37 -7.96
CA PRO A 106 3.13 -10.04 -7.21
C PRO A 106 3.95 -9.08 -6.34
N ALA A 107 4.33 -9.56 -5.16
CA ALA A 107 5.31 -8.94 -4.29
C ALA A 107 6.24 -10.03 -3.72
N VAL A 108 7.50 -9.68 -3.46
CA VAL A 108 8.53 -10.60 -2.92
C VAL A 108 8.81 -10.23 -1.48
N HIS A 109 8.05 -10.84 -0.57
CA HIS A 109 8.09 -10.55 0.86
C HIS A 109 7.44 -11.69 1.68
N GLY A 110 7.37 -11.56 2.99
CA GLY A 110 6.55 -12.41 3.87
C GLY A 110 5.13 -11.88 4.01
N SER A 111 4.24 -12.70 4.60
CA SER A 111 2.85 -12.27 4.90
C SER A 111 2.31 -12.95 6.16
N ALA A 112 3.18 -13.29 7.11
CA ALA A 112 2.74 -13.90 8.36
C ALA A 112 1.98 -12.89 9.23
N ILE A 113 0.87 -13.34 9.83
CA ILE A 113 0.18 -12.60 10.88
C ILE A 113 0.72 -13.12 12.22
N VAL A 114 1.18 -12.23 13.08
CA VAL A 114 1.65 -12.60 14.42
C VAL A 114 0.59 -12.16 15.44
N GLU A 115 0.02 -13.12 16.15
CA GLU A 115 -1.01 -12.89 17.17
C GLU A 115 -0.77 -13.78 18.37
N ASP A 116 -0.74 -13.22 19.58
CA ASP A 116 -0.53 -13.92 20.86
C ASP A 116 0.71 -14.83 20.87
N GLY A 117 1.76 -14.44 20.12
CA GLY A 117 2.99 -15.20 19.96
C GLY A 117 2.91 -16.35 18.93
N GLU A 118 1.77 -16.57 18.33
CA GLU A 118 1.58 -17.53 17.25
C GLU A 118 1.83 -16.89 15.88
N VAL A 119 2.39 -17.68 14.96
CA VAL A 119 2.62 -17.28 13.57
C VAL A 119 1.56 -17.91 12.69
N ILE A 120 0.66 -17.09 12.17
CA ILE A 120 -0.45 -17.51 11.31
C ILE A 120 -0.05 -17.25 9.85
N TYR A 121 -0.27 -18.23 8.99
CA TYR A 121 -0.03 -18.07 7.55
C TYR A 121 -1.01 -17.07 6.93
N GLY A 122 -0.49 -15.97 6.40
CA GLY A 122 -1.25 -14.88 5.78
C GLY A 122 -1.24 -14.88 4.25
N GLY A 123 -0.93 -16.02 3.62
CA GLY A 123 -0.85 -16.11 2.15
C GLY A 123 0.39 -15.43 1.57
N ASN A 124 0.31 -15.12 0.27
CA ASN A 124 1.37 -14.38 -0.43
C ASN A 124 1.15 -12.86 -0.29
N PRO A 125 2.22 -12.09 -0.08
CA PRO A 125 2.13 -10.63 -0.10
C PRO A 125 1.75 -10.12 -1.49
N ALA A 126 1.14 -8.95 -1.54
CA ALA A 126 0.69 -8.33 -2.78
C ALA A 126 1.04 -6.85 -2.84
N GLY A 127 1.36 -6.38 -4.03
CA GLY A 127 1.10 -4.99 -4.39
C GLY A 127 -0.36 -4.85 -4.84
N VAL A 128 -0.86 -3.61 -4.92
CA VAL A 128 -2.23 -3.35 -5.33
C VAL A 128 -2.31 -2.18 -6.31
N ILE A 129 -3.09 -2.34 -7.39
CA ILE A 129 -3.51 -1.24 -8.25
C ILE A 129 -4.96 -0.92 -7.91
N VAL A 130 -5.22 0.33 -7.58
CA VAL A 130 -6.56 0.90 -7.40
C VAL A 130 -6.85 1.85 -8.57
N GLU A 131 -7.90 1.56 -9.32
CA GLU A 131 -8.43 2.47 -10.35
C GLU A 131 -9.72 3.10 -9.84
N MET A 132 -9.77 4.42 -9.75
CA MET A 132 -10.91 5.23 -9.32
C MET A 132 -10.86 6.58 -10.05
N ASP A 133 -11.98 7.11 -10.48
CA ASP A 133 -12.10 8.41 -11.18
C ASP A 133 -11.16 8.53 -12.40
N HIS A 134 -11.01 7.45 -13.16
CA HIS A 134 -10.10 7.36 -14.32
C HIS A 134 -8.61 7.59 -13.97
N ARG A 135 -8.21 7.38 -12.72
CA ARG A 135 -6.83 7.42 -12.22
C ARG A 135 -6.43 6.08 -11.65
N LYS A 136 -5.15 5.74 -11.79
CA LYS A 136 -4.59 4.50 -11.26
C LYS A 136 -3.47 4.80 -10.28
N VAL A 137 -3.63 4.31 -9.06
CA VAL A 137 -2.60 4.31 -8.02
C VAL A 137 -2.10 2.89 -7.85
N TYR A 138 -0.79 2.71 -7.91
CA TYR A 138 -0.12 1.46 -7.53
C TYR A 138 0.54 1.64 -6.17
N HIS A 139 0.19 0.80 -5.22
CA HIS A 139 0.87 0.65 -3.94
C HIS A 139 1.64 -0.67 -3.96
N ALA A 140 2.96 -0.61 -3.87
CA ALA A 140 3.78 -1.81 -4.02
C ALA A 140 3.63 -2.80 -2.85
N GLY A 141 3.08 -2.34 -1.71
CA GLY A 141 3.19 -3.05 -0.45
C GLY A 141 4.66 -3.19 -0.05
N ASP A 142 4.96 -4.19 0.76
CA ASP A 142 6.33 -4.56 1.05
C ASP A 142 6.83 -5.56 0.01
N THR A 143 7.96 -5.22 -0.61
CA THR A 143 8.53 -6.05 -1.65
C THR A 143 10.02 -5.77 -1.85
N GLY A 144 10.77 -6.81 -2.18
CA GLY A 144 12.04 -6.69 -2.90
C GLY A 144 11.81 -6.39 -4.38
N LEU A 145 12.87 -6.09 -5.12
CA LEU A 145 12.82 -5.91 -6.57
C LEU A 145 12.46 -7.22 -7.27
N THR A 146 11.50 -7.17 -8.18
CA THR A 146 11.11 -8.34 -8.99
C THR A 146 10.89 -7.96 -10.46
N LYS A 147 11.19 -8.89 -11.35
CA LYS A 147 11.02 -8.72 -12.79
C LYS A 147 9.54 -8.51 -13.20
N ASP A 148 8.60 -9.00 -12.42
CA ASP A 148 7.17 -8.82 -12.66
C ASP A 148 6.73 -7.34 -12.69
N MET A 149 7.53 -6.45 -12.08
CA MET A 149 7.28 -5.01 -12.11
C MET A 149 7.31 -4.40 -13.53
N GLU A 150 8.01 -5.03 -14.48
CA GLU A 150 7.97 -4.60 -15.88
C GLU A 150 6.58 -4.69 -16.52
N LEU A 151 5.78 -5.66 -16.09
CA LEU A 151 4.42 -5.84 -16.60
C LEU A 151 3.49 -4.69 -16.19
N LEU A 152 3.85 -3.96 -15.12
CA LEU A 152 3.06 -2.82 -14.63
C LEU A 152 3.13 -1.61 -15.56
N SER A 153 4.15 -1.51 -16.42
CA SER A 153 4.22 -0.45 -17.45
C SER A 153 3.00 -0.45 -18.38
N ASN A 154 2.38 -1.62 -18.59
CA ASN A 154 1.18 -1.75 -19.41
C ASN A 154 -0.11 -1.31 -18.67
N GLU A 155 -0.04 -1.02 -17.38
CA GLU A 155 -1.18 -0.57 -16.58
C GLU A 155 -1.39 0.96 -16.65
N TYR A 156 -0.41 1.71 -17.16
CA TYR A 156 -0.47 3.19 -17.24
C TYR A 156 -0.74 3.84 -15.89
N ILE A 157 0.12 3.57 -14.92
CA ILE A 157 0.01 4.04 -13.53
C ILE A 157 0.18 5.57 -13.47
N ASP A 158 -0.76 6.28 -12.84
CA ASP A 158 -0.65 7.71 -12.61
C ASP A 158 0.29 8.02 -11.44
N LEU A 159 0.20 7.25 -10.35
CA LEU A 159 1.06 7.38 -9.18
C LEU A 159 1.44 5.99 -8.64
N ALA A 160 2.73 5.78 -8.41
CA ALA A 160 3.26 4.60 -7.72
C ALA A 160 3.79 4.99 -6.34
N LEU A 161 3.46 4.19 -5.33
CA LEU A 161 4.01 4.26 -3.98
C LEU A 161 4.95 3.07 -3.81
N VAL A 162 6.25 3.33 -3.61
CA VAL A 162 7.28 2.29 -3.56
C VAL A 162 8.09 2.35 -2.27
N PRO A 163 8.33 1.22 -1.60
CA PRO A 163 9.17 1.17 -0.41
C PRO A 163 10.63 1.43 -0.77
N ILE A 164 11.35 2.19 0.08
CA ILE A 164 12.77 2.53 -0.11
C ILE A 164 13.63 2.27 1.12
N GLY A 165 13.06 1.72 2.21
CA GLY A 165 13.72 1.65 3.51
C GLY A 165 14.87 0.61 3.59
N GLY A 166 15.02 -0.25 2.61
CA GLY A 166 16.00 -1.35 2.64
C GLY A 166 15.68 -2.38 3.74
N ASN A 167 16.65 -3.22 4.07
CA ASN A 167 16.58 -4.32 5.04
C ASN A 167 15.40 -5.29 4.85
N TYR A 168 14.17 -4.81 4.90
CA TYR A 168 12.94 -5.61 4.72
C TYR A 168 12.33 -5.48 3.33
N THR A 169 12.62 -4.40 2.63
CA THR A 169 12.06 -4.04 1.32
C THR A 169 13.18 -3.62 0.37
N MET A 170 12.83 -3.08 -0.79
CA MET A 170 13.78 -2.44 -1.69
C MET A 170 14.54 -1.33 -0.96
N ASP A 171 15.82 -1.19 -1.26
CA ASP A 171 16.58 0.03 -0.98
C ASP A 171 16.38 1.07 -2.09
N ILE A 172 17.10 2.19 -1.99
CA ILE A 172 16.99 3.29 -2.96
C ILE A 172 17.35 2.86 -4.38
N ASP A 173 18.38 2.01 -4.53
CA ASP A 173 18.84 1.56 -5.85
C ASP A 173 17.85 0.61 -6.50
N ASP A 174 17.36 -0.37 -5.75
CA ASP A 174 16.33 -1.30 -6.20
C ASP A 174 15.01 -0.57 -6.50
N ALA A 175 14.59 0.37 -5.66
CA ALA A 175 13.38 1.17 -5.86
C ALA A 175 13.48 2.07 -7.11
N PHE A 176 14.67 2.58 -7.43
CA PHE A 176 14.91 3.30 -8.68
C PHE A 176 14.73 2.38 -9.89
N ILE A 177 15.32 1.17 -9.86
CA ILE A 177 15.13 0.17 -10.92
C ILE A 177 13.66 -0.21 -11.06
N ALA A 178 12.97 -0.47 -9.94
CA ALA A 178 11.53 -0.73 -9.92
C ALA A 178 10.72 0.40 -10.56
N THR A 179 11.05 1.65 -10.22
CA THR A 179 10.38 2.83 -10.80
C THR A 179 10.54 2.89 -12.32
N LYS A 180 11.72 2.56 -12.86
CA LYS A 180 11.93 2.46 -14.30
C LYS A 180 11.09 1.36 -14.94
N MET A 181 10.99 0.19 -14.29
CA MET A 181 10.21 -0.95 -14.77
C MET A 181 8.72 -0.64 -14.79
N ILE A 182 8.19 -0.06 -13.70
CA ILE A 182 6.78 0.32 -13.55
C ILE A 182 6.41 1.45 -14.51
N SER A 183 7.33 2.39 -14.73
CA SER A 183 7.15 3.58 -15.57
C SER A 183 5.88 4.39 -15.24
N PRO A 184 5.67 4.80 -13.98
CA PRO A 184 4.52 5.60 -13.59
C PRO A 184 4.71 7.06 -14.02
N LYS A 185 3.62 7.86 -14.08
CA LYS A 185 3.76 9.31 -14.29
C LYS A 185 4.39 10.02 -13.08
N MET A 186 4.14 9.51 -11.89
CA MET A 186 4.69 10.03 -10.63
C MET A 186 5.02 8.87 -9.68
N VAL A 187 6.08 9.02 -8.89
CA VAL A 187 6.43 8.10 -7.80
C VAL A 187 6.53 8.86 -6.48
N VAL A 188 6.10 8.20 -5.41
CA VAL A 188 6.23 8.65 -4.01
C VAL A 188 6.92 7.55 -3.21
N PRO A 189 8.04 7.83 -2.55
CA PRO A 189 8.68 6.87 -1.66
C PRO A 189 7.88 6.69 -0.37
N ILE A 190 7.78 5.44 0.09
CA ILE A 190 7.11 5.04 1.33
C ILE A 190 7.99 4.06 2.12
N HIS A 191 7.53 3.62 3.30
CA HIS A 191 8.14 2.57 4.12
C HIS A 191 9.62 2.84 4.44
N TYR A 192 9.92 4.05 4.95
CA TYR A 192 11.27 4.46 5.37
C TYR A 192 11.21 5.33 6.63
N ASN A 193 12.31 5.39 7.37
CA ASN A 193 12.52 6.24 8.56
C ASN A 193 11.52 6.05 9.72
N THR A 194 10.70 4.99 9.69
CA THR A 194 9.82 4.65 10.81
C THR A 194 10.62 4.07 11.97
N TRP A 195 11.63 3.26 11.67
CA TRP A 195 12.53 2.63 12.63
C TRP A 195 14.00 2.71 12.16
N PRO A 196 14.98 2.55 13.08
CA PRO A 196 16.40 2.65 12.73
C PRO A 196 16.88 1.70 11.62
N LEU A 197 16.24 0.51 11.46
CA LEU A 197 16.64 -0.48 10.46
C LEU A 197 16.18 -0.14 9.03
N ILE A 198 15.27 0.81 8.87
CA ILE A 198 14.72 1.22 7.57
C ILE A 198 14.98 2.70 7.28
N GLN A 199 16.17 3.17 7.65
CA GLN A 199 16.56 4.55 7.38
C GLN A 199 16.98 4.71 5.92
N ALA A 200 16.38 5.68 5.22
CA ALA A 200 16.71 6.05 3.86
C ALA A 200 16.51 7.55 3.64
N ASP A 201 17.28 8.14 2.73
CA ASP A 201 17.08 9.53 2.31
C ASP A 201 16.13 9.59 1.09
N PRO A 202 14.88 10.01 1.25
CA PRO A 202 13.93 10.10 0.14
C PRO A 202 14.33 11.17 -0.91
N GLN A 203 15.18 12.14 -0.54
CA GLN A 203 15.69 13.12 -1.50
C GLN A 203 16.75 12.49 -2.42
N GLU A 204 17.58 11.60 -1.90
CA GLU A 204 18.51 10.81 -2.71
C GLU A 204 17.73 9.97 -3.74
N PHE A 205 16.67 9.29 -3.32
CA PHE A 205 15.80 8.54 -4.22
C PHE A 205 15.21 9.44 -5.32
N CYS A 206 14.63 10.58 -4.96
CA CYS A 206 14.06 11.52 -5.94
C CYS A 206 15.13 12.13 -6.85
N SER A 207 16.36 12.34 -6.37
CA SER A 207 17.48 12.80 -7.21
C SER A 207 17.79 11.78 -8.30
N LYS A 208 17.87 10.48 -7.96
CA LYS A 208 18.06 9.41 -8.95
C LYS A 208 16.89 9.35 -9.96
N VAL A 209 15.65 9.44 -9.48
CA VAL A 209 14.47 9.43 -10.37
C VAL A 209 14.44 10.63 -11.30
N SER A 210 15.04 11.77 -10.93
CA SER A 210 15.13 12.95 -11.81
C SER A 210 15.99 12.73 -13.07
N GLU A 211 16.79 11.66 -13.11
CA GLU A 211 17.58 11.27 -14.29
C GLU A 211 16.71 10.64 -15.40
N ILE A 212 15.46 10.32 -15.10
CA ILE A 212 14.49 9.72 -16.01
C ILE A 212 13.23 10.60 -16.07
N ASP A 213 12.43 10.49 -17.11
CA ASP A 213 11.21 11.30 -17.31
C ASP A 213 10.03 10.82 -16.44
N ILE A 214 10.25 10.75 -15.12
CA ILE A 214 9.25 10.39 -14.12
C ILE A 214 9.29 11.42 -12.99
N LYS A 215 8.12 11.94 -12.61
CA LYS A 215 8.05 12.87 -11.48
C LYS A 215 8.26 12.10 -10.17
N CYS A 216 9.13 12.61 -9.30
CA CYS A 216 9.25 12.10 -7.93
C CYS A 216 8.80 13.16 -6.93
N ARG A 217 8.04 12.75 -5.93
CA ARG A 217 7.58 13.63 -4.87
C ARG A 217 7.74 12.99 -3.49
N VAL A 218 8.55 13.61 -2.66
CA VAL A 218 8.60 13.25 -1.23
C VAL A 218 7.41 13.90 -0.54
N LEU A 219 6.56 13.08 0.08
CA LEU A 219 5.49 13.54 0.95
C LEU A 219 5.90 13.31 2.40
N LYS A 220 5.75 14.31 3.24
CA LYS A 220 5.80 14.12 4.69
C LYS A 220 4.50 13.45 5.15
N PRO A 221 4.52 12.69 6.26
CA PRO A 221 3.29 12.20 6.85
C PRO A 221 2.25 13.33 7.01
N GLY A 222 1.02 13.08 6.55
CA GLY A 222 -0.08 14.06 6.50
C GLY A 222 -0.13 14.90 5.22
N GLU A 223 0.92 14.92 4.40
CA GLU A 223 0.87 15.64 3.12
C GLU A 223 0.14 14.84 2.04
N SER A 224 -0.39 15.55 1.06
CA SER A 224 -1.18 15.00 -0.05
C SER A 224 -0.69 15.46 -1.40
N VAL A 225 -1.02 14.70 -2.42
CA VAL A 225 -0.86 15.06 -3.83
C VAL A 225 -2.16 14.79 -4.60
N GLU A 226 -2.48 15.66 -5.53
CA GLU A 226 -3.58 15.48 -6.49
C GLU A 226 -3.06 14.86 -7.79
N ILE A 227 -3.80 13.88 -8.31
CA ILE A 227 -3.49 13.19 -9.59
C ILE A 227 -4.67 13.15 -10.53
#